data_c15a68ca0cadd13cb59320eb17fc3170
#
_entry.id   c15a68ca0cadd13cb59320eb17fc3170
#
_cell.length_a   1.000
_cell.length_b   1.000
_cell.length_c   1.000
_cell.angle_alpha   90.00
_cell.angle_beta   90.00
_cell.angle_gamma   90.00
#
_symmetry.space_group_name_H-M   'P 1'
#
loop_
_entity.id
_entity.type
_entity.pdbx_description
1 polymer ?
#
loop_
_entity_poly.entity_id
_entity_poly.type
_entity_poly.pdbx_seq_one_letter_code
_entity_poly.pdbx_strand_id
1 'polypeptide(L)'
;MVLQFADGRPFATGASPYRDQLSSDRAETPRILVAVWIGDSQTQAVVDTGGVYLVCDPEIPDLLDLNPSASLGVATLLIRGYEYVGYLHRLTIALLAEERESLELEVTAFIPRLDPGQEWRFPSLLGLQGCLEFLRFAVDPGTNVFYFGPL
;
A
#
# COMPACT_ATOMS: atom_id res chain seq x y z
N MET A 1 -3.93 0.03 -23.06
CA MET A 1 -2.76 0.88 -23.44
C MET A 1 -1.98 1.19 -22.19
N VAL A 2 -0.68 1.03 -22.24
CA VAL A 2 0.19 1.31 -21.11
C VAL A 2 0.79 2.70 -21.29
N LEU A 3 0.94 3.45 -20.19
CA LEU A 3 1.55 4.78 -20.21
C LEU A 3 3.00 4.72 -20.69
N GLN A 4 3.36 5.66 -21.54
CA GLN A 4 4.70 5.80 -22.09
C GLN A 4 5.22 7.22 -21.87
N PHE A 5 6.54 7.34 -21.79
CA PHE A 5 7.21 8.64 -21.91
C PHE A 5 7.07 9.19 -23.33
N ALA A 6 7.36 10.48 -23.51
CA ALA A 6 7.31 11.12 -24.81
C ALA A 6 8.26 10.49 -25.85
N ASP A 7 9.33 9.84 -25.41
CA ASP A 7 10.29 9.12 -26.26
C ASP A 7 9.89 7.67 -26.57
N GLY A 8 8.69 7.25 -26.14
CA GLY A 8 8.15 5.92 -26.38
C GLY A 8 8.57 4.84 -25.38
N ARG A 9 9.44 5.14 -24.43
CA ARG A 9 9.79 4.18 -23.38
C ARG A 9 8.61 3.94 -22.46
N PRO A 10 8.41 2.70 -21.98
CA PRO A 10 7.35 2.42 -21.02
C PRO A 10 7.52 3.22 -19.73
N PHE A 11 6.49 3.92 -19.30
CA PHE A 11 6.40 4.49 -17.95
C PHE A 11 5.85 3.44 -16.99
N ALA A 12 4.81 2.75 -17.40
CA ALA A 12 4.13 1.72 -16.64
C ALA A 12 4.11 0.40 -17.40
N THR A 13 4.17 -0.71 -16.68
CA THR A 13 4.07 -2.07 -17.24
C THR A 13 2.75 -2.74 -16.92
N GLY A 14 2.00 -2.18 -15.97
CA GLY A 14 0.70 -2.66 -15.58
C GLY A 14 -0.27 -1.54 -15.26
N ALA A 15 -1.54 -1.87 -15.27
CA ALA A 15 -2.61 -0.97 -14.90
C ALA A 15 -3.74 -1.72 -14.21
N SER A 16 -4.39 -1.06 -13.28
CA SER A 16 -5.54 -1.62 -12.58
C SER A 16 -6.56 -0.52 -12.31
N PRO A 17 -7.86 -0.82 -12.41
CA PRO A 17 -8.87 0.11 -11.95
C PRO A 17 -8.71 0.30 -10.44
N TYR A 18 -8.96 1.51 -9.98
CA TYR A 18 -9.06 1.77 -8.57
C TYR A 18 -10.48 2.15 -8.18
N ARG A 19 -10.80 2.00 -6.91
CA ARG A 19 -12.10 2.37 -6.38
C ARG A 19 -12.00 3.67 -5.60
N ASP A 20 -12.93 4.55 -5.88
CA ASP A 20 -13.23 5.70 -5.04
C ASP A 20 -14.19 5.22 -3.94
N GLN A 21 -13.67 4.75 -2.82
CA GLN A 21 -14.51 4.42 -1.68
C GLN A 21 -14.58 5.59 -0.73
N LEU A 22 -15.79 5.91 -0.33
CA LEU A 22 -16.00 6.79 0.81
C LEU A 22 -15.57 6.04 2.07
N SER A 23 -14.85 6.71 2.93
CA SER A 23 -14.46 6.15 4.21
C SER A 23 -15.70 5.83 5.04
N SER A 24 -15.77 4.63 5.62
CA SER A 24 -16.78 4.25 6.59
C SER A 24 -16.69 5.07 7.89
N ASP A 25 -15.60 5.78 8.09
CA ASP A 25 -15.29 6.54 9.29
C ASP A 25 -15.77 8.00 9.25
N ARG A 26 -16.85 8.31 8.55
CA ARG A 26 -17.42 9.66 8.48
C ARG A 26 -16.59 10.68 7.67
N ALA A 27 -15.40 10.38 7.26
CA ALA A 27 -14.67 11.22 6.33
C ALA A 27 -15.19 10.92 4.93
N GLU A 28 -16.03 11.75 4.42
CA GLU A 28 -16.60 11.64 3.06
C GLU A 28 -15.56 11.88 1.96
N THR A 29 -14.29 11.64 2.26
CA THR A 29 -13.18 11.89 1.33
C THR A 29 -12.94 10.65 0.47
N PRO A 30 -13.06 10.76 -0.85
CA PRO A 30 -12.70 9.68 -1.76
C PRO A 30 -11.24 9.25 -1.58
N ARG A 31 -10.98 7.97 -1.79
CA ARG A 31 -9.64 7.39 -1.67
C ARG A 31 -9.33 6.52 -2.87
N ILE A 32 -8.04 6.44 -3.20
CA ILE A 32 -7.58 5.56 -4.28
C ILE A 32 -7.22 4.22 -3.64
N LEU A 33 -8.07 3.22 -3.88
CA LEU A 33 -7.89 1.86 -3.39
C LEU A 33 -7.45 0.95 -4.52
N VAL A 34 -6.32 0.29 -4.33
CA VAL A 34 -5.75 -0.65 -5.29
C VAL A 34 -5.63 -2.05 -4.68
N ALA A 35 -5.72 -3.06 -5.52
CA ALA A 35 -5.57 -4.45 -5.10
C ALA A 35 -4.09 -4.81 -4.98
N VAL A 36 -3.72 -5.40 -3.85
CA VAL A 36 -2.35 -5.84 -3.57
C VAL A 36 -2.35 -7.23 -2.97
N TRP A 37 -1.28 -7.98 -3.22
CA TRP A 37 -0.93 -9.18 -2.46
C TRP A 37 0.11 -8.80 -1.41
N ILE A 38 -0.16 -9.15 -0.16
CA ILE A 38 0.79 -9.07 0.95
C ILE A 38 0.98 -10.51 1.45
N GLY A 39 2.13 -11.10 1.19
CA GLY A 39 2.30 -12.54 1.35
C GLY A 39 1.33 -13.30 0.44
N ASP A 40 0.57 -14.21 1.02
CA ASP A 40 -0.46 -15.00 0.32
C ASP A 40 -1.87 -14.39 0.42
N SER A 41 -1.98 -13.20 1.01
CA SER A 41 -3.27 -12.53 1.22
C SER A 41 -3.51 -11.42 0.23
N GLN A 42 -4.59 -11.51 -0.52
CA GLN A 42 -5.06 -10.41 -1.36
C GLN A 42 -5.88 -9.45 -0.52
N THR A 43 -5.54 -8.18 -0.60
CA THR A 43 -6.22 -7.10 0.11
C THR A 43 -6.29 -5.84 -0.72
N GLN A 44 -6.92 -4.83 -0.19
CA GLN A 44 -6.92 -3.48 -0.77
C GLN A 44 -6.08 -2.55 0.07
N ALA A 45 -5.39 -1.64 -0.58
CA ALA A 45 -4.58 -0.62 0.08
C ALA A 45 -4.86 0.75 -0.51
N VAL A 46 -4.82 1.75 0.35
CA VAL A 46 -4.97 3.16 -0.06
C VAL A 46 -3.63 3.69 -0.53
N VAL A 47 -3.62 4.34 -1.69
CA VAL A 47 -2.46 5.10 -2.15
C VAL A 47 -2.39 6.40 -1.32
N ASP A 48 -1.33 6.52 -0.51
CA ASP A 48 -1.14 7.62 0.44
C ASP A 48 0.25 8.24 0.28
N THR A 49 0.37 9.17 -0.66
CA THR A 49 1.65 9.82 -0.96
C THR A 49 2.15 10.74 0.15
N GLY A 50 1.30 11.07 1.11
CA GLY A 50 1.68 11.85 2.30
C GLY A 50 2.19 11.00 3.46
N GLY A 51 2.08 9.68 3.36
CA GLY A 51 2.49 8.74 4.40
C GLY A 51 3.88 8.17 4.20
N VAL A 52 4.33 7.41 5.20
CA VAL A 52 5.58 6.65 5.17
C VAL A 52 5.27 5.17 5.31
N TYR A 53 6.09 4.33 4.69
CA TYR A 53 6.02 2.87 4.72
C TYR A 53 4.73 2.31 4.11
N LEU A 54 4.71 1.01 3.92
CA LEU A 54 3.48 0.26 3.80
C LEU A 54 2.93 0.05 5.23
N VAL A 55 1.88 0.77 5.58
CA VAL A 55 1.21 0.52 6.86
C VAL A 55 0.26 -0.64 6.65
N CYS A 56 0.60 -1.79 7.24
CA CYS A 56 -0.18 -3.01 7.06
C CYS A 56 -1.32 -3.11 8.07
N ASP A 57 -2.47 -3.58 7.61
CA ASP A 57 -3.50 -4.08 8.50
C ASP A 57 -2.89 -5.24 9.31
N PRO A 58 -2.79 -5.14 10.65
CA PRO A 58 -2.15 -6.17 11.45
C PRO A 58 -2.95 -7.48 11.54
N GLU A 59 -4.19 -7.49 11.09
CA GLU A 59 -5.04 -8.69 11.06
C GLU A 59 -4.79 -9.58 9.84
N ILE A 60 -3.94 -9.16 8.91
CA ILE A 60 -3.56 -10.00 7.77
C ILE A 60 -2.86 -11.26 8.28
N PRO A 61 -3.37 -12.47 7.97
CA PRO A 61 -2.88 -13.71 8.59
C PRO A 61 -1.38 -13.94 8.45
N ASP A 62 -0.80 -13.61 7.28
CA ASP A 62 0.63 -13.82 7.02
C ASP A 62 1.54 -12.94 7.90
N LEU A 63 0.99 -11.87 8.49
CA LEU A 63 1.72 -10.97 9.36
C LEU A 63 1.70 -11.40 10.83
N LEU A 64 0.74 -12.24 11.20
CA LEU A 64 0.61 -12.73 12.59
C LEU A 64 1.78 -13.60 13.01
N ASP A 65 2.41 -14.29 12.07
CA ASP A 65 3.51 -15.22 12.31
C ASP A 65 4.90 -14.55 12.23
N LEU A 66 4.95 -13.25 11.93
CA LEU A 66 6.20 -12.52 11.88
C LEU A 66 6.82 -12.41 13.28
N ASN A 67 8.09 -12.81 13.38
CA ASN A 67 8.82 -12.71 14.62
C ASN A 67 9.26 -11.26 14.87
N PRO A 68 8.79 -10.60 15.95
CA PRO A 68 9.21 -9.24 16.28
C PRO A 68 10.73 -9.09 16.44
N SER A 69 11.43 -10.14 16.85
CA SER A 69 12.91 -10.10 16.98
C SER A 69 13.63 -10.03 15.64
N ALA A 70 12.97 -10.41 14.55
CA ALA A 70 13.49 -10.30 13.18
C ALA A 70 13.15 -8.95 12.53
N SER A 71 12.51 -8.03 13.25
CA SER A 71 12.17 -6.71 12.74
C SER A 71 13.41 -5.84 12.50
N LEU A 72 13.26 -4.86 11.60
CA LEU A 72 14.28 -3.82 11.37
C LEU A 72 14.33 -2.82 12.52
N GLY A 73 13.32 -2.76 13.34
CA GLY A 73 13.20 -1.85 14.48
C GLY A 73 11.76 -1.58 14.85
N VAL A 74 11.59 -0.74 15.84
CA VAL A 74 10.30 -0.27 16.33
C VAL A 74 10.11 1.17 15.87
N ALA A 75 8.91 1.51 15.46
CA ALA A 75 8.57 2.87 15.09
C ALA A 75 7.23 3.27 15.73
N THR A 76 7.02 4.58 15.84
CA THR A 76 5.76 5.17 16.25
C THR A 76 5.25 6.07 15.14
N LEU A 77 4.04 5.82 14.67
CA LEU A 77 3.41 6.61 13.61
C LEU A 77 2.11 7.24 14.11
N LEU A 78 1.88 8.46 13.67
CA LEU A 78 0.60 9.12 13.86
C LEU A 78 -0.26 8.86 12.61
N ILE A 79 -1.34 8.11 12.79
CA ILE A 79 -2.25 7.73 11.72
C ILE A 79 -3.65 8.22 12.07
N ARG A 80 -4.16 9.14 11.27
CA ARG A 80 -5.49 9.76 11.46
C ARG A 80 -5.73 10.29 12.88
N GLY A 81 -4.71 10.90 13.46
CA GLY A 81 -4.80 11.49 14.81
C GLY A 81 -4.56 10.52 15.96
N TYR A 82 -4.32 9.24 15.66
CA TYR A 82 -3.99 8.23 16.66
C TYR A 82 -2.54 7.79 16.54
N GLU A 83 -1.89 7.62 17.69
CA GLU A 83 -0.51 7.15 17.76
C GLU A 83 -0.48 5.62 17.83
N TYR A 84 0.30 5.02 16.93
CA TYR A 84 0.50 3.57 16.89
C TYR A 84 1.98 3.25 17.01
N VAL A 85 2.29 2.31 17.87
CA VAL A 85 3.62 1.69 17.94
C VAL A 85 3.57 0.40 17.13
N GLY A 86 4.63 0.11 16.39
CA GLY A 86 4.68 -1.11 15.59
C GLY A 86 6.10 -1.47 15.20
N TYR A 87 6.21 -2.55 14.43
CA TYR A 87 7.48 -3.09 13.96
C TYR A 87 7.67 -2.83 12.48
N LEU A 88 8.91 -2.53 12.09
CA LEU A 88 9.30 -2.41 10.69
C LEU A 88 9.83 -3.74 10.17
N HIS A 89 9.33 -4.18 9.03
CA HIS A 89 9.78 -5.40 8.34
C HIS A 89 9.96 -5.12 6.85
N ARG A 90 10.88 -5.86 6.24
CA ARG A 90 10.95 -5.94 4.77
C ARG A 90 9.97 -6.99 4.29
N LEU A 91 9.06 -6.61 3.43
CA LEU A 91 8.06 -7.50 2.85
C LEU A 91 8.09 -7.41 1.33
N THR A 92 7.82 -8.54 0.69
CA THR A 92 7.51 -8.57 -0.74
C THR A 92 6.00 -8.45 -0.92
N ILE A 93 5.59 -7.48 -1.72
CA ILE A 93 4.20 -7.28 -2.12
C ILE A 93 4.07 -7.35 -3.63
N ALA A 94 2.86 -7.52 -4.11
CA ALA A 94 2.57 -7.44 -5.54
C ALA A 94 1.38 -6.50 -5.77
N LEU A 95 1.58 -5.53 -6.66
CA LEU A 95 0.47 -4.74 -7.20
C LEU A 95 -0.16 -5.54 -8.34
N LEU A 96 -1.47 -5.78 -8.23
CA LEU A 96 -2.19 -6.61 -9.18
C LEU A 96 -2.65 -5.78 -10.37
N ALA A 97 -2.26 -6.20 -11.57
CA ALA A 97 -2.70 -5.61 -12.81
C ALA A 97 -3.91 -6.37 -13.37
N GLU A 98 -4.91 -5.65 -13.83
CA GLU A 98 -5.93 -6.19 -14.72
C GLU A 98 -5.47 -6.15 -16.18
N GLU A 99 -4.66 -5.17 -16.53
CA GLU A 99 -4.04 -5.06 -17.84
C GLU A 99 -2.53 -5.23 -17.71
N ARG A 100 -1.98 -6.14 -18.52
CA ARG A 100 -0.56 -6.46 -18.63
C ARG A 100 0.02 -7.06 -17.35
N GLU A 101 1.11 -6.53 -16.82
CA GLU A 101 1.93 -7.21 -15.81
C GLU A 101 1.70 -6.65 -14.42
N SER A 102 1.41 -7.54 -13.48
CA SER A 102 1.50 -7.22 -12.05
C SER A 102 2.95 -6.93 -11.67
N LEU A 103 3.15 -6.11 -10.66
CA LEU A 103 4.48 -5.71 -10.22
C LEU A 103 4.74 -6.23 -8.81
N GLU A 104 5.76 -7.07 -8.70
CA GLU A 104 6.29 -7.50 -7.41
C GLU A 104 7.40 -6.56 -6.97
N LEU A 105 7.40 -6.15 -5.72
CA LEU A 105 8.43 -5.28 -5.15
C LEU A 105 8.63 -5.56 -3.66
N GLU A 106 9.84 -5.27 -3.20
CA GLU A 106 10.19 -5.31 -1.80
C GLU A 106 10.03 -3.93 -1.19
N VAL A 107 9.32 -3.85 -0.07
CA VAL A 107 8.99 -2.60 0.61
C VAL A 107 9.35 -2.67 2.08
N THR A 108 9.41 -1.51 2.73
CA THR A 108 9.44 -1.43 4.18
C THR A 108 8.01 -1.31 4.69
N ALA A 109 7.61 -2.26 5.52
CA ALA A 109 6.28 -2.32 6.10
C ALA A 109 6.31 -1.96 7.57
N PHE A 110 5.33 -1.19 8.01
CA PHE A 110 5.03 -0.92 9.40
C PHE A 110 3.84 -1.78 9.80
N ILE A 111 4.03 -2.64 10.78
CA ILE A 111 2.98 -3.53 11.29
C ILE A 111 2.60 -3.03 12.68
N PRO A 112 1.43 -2.40 12.85
CA PRO A 112 1.00 -1.90 14.14
C PRO A 112 0.90 -3.03 15.16
N ARG A 113 1.37 -2.76 16.37
CA ARG A 113 1.08 -3.58 17.54
C ARG A 113 -0.09 -2.96 18.28
N LEU A 114 -1.19 -3.66 18.31
CA LEU A 114 -2.39 -3.19 18.99
C LEU A 114 -2.35 -3.57 20.47
N ASP A 115 -2.65 -2.60 21.33
CA ASP A 115 -2.87 -2.84 22.75
C ASP A 115 -4.25 -3.50 22.98
N PRO A 116 -4.47 -4.17 24.12
CA PRO A 116 -5.78 -4.73 24.45
C PRO A 116 -6.88 -3.66 24.36
N GLY A 117 -7.93 -3.95 23.60
CA GLY A 117 -9.03 -3.01 23.35
C GLY A 117 -8.80 -2.00 22.23
N GLN A 118 -7.61 -1.92 21.68
CA GLN A 118 -7.31 -1.14 20.49
C GLN A 118 -7.70 -1.94 19.24
N GLU A 119 -8.39 -1.29 18.31
CA GLU A 119 -8.82 -1.92 17.06
C GLU A 119 -8.17 -1.21 15.86
N TRP A 120 -7.85 -1.98 14.83
CA TRP A 120 -7.44 -1.45 13.54
C TRP A 120 -8.67 -1.37 12.63
N ARG A 121 -8.99 -0.17 12.17
CA ARG A 121 -10.20 0.09 11.37
C ARG A 121 -9.91 0.63 9.99
N PHE A 122 -8.65 0.58 9.57
CA PHE A 122 -8.23 1.16 8.31
C PHE A 122 -7.81 0.07 7.34
N PRO A 123 -7.95 0.29 6.01
CA PRO A 123 -7.23 -0.54 5.06
C PRO A 123 -5.73 -0.33 5.21
N SER A 124 -4.91 -1.18 4.60
CA SER A 124 -3.49 -0.94 4.49
C SER A 124 -3.23 0.35 3.70
N LEU A 125 -2.12 1.03 3.97
CA LEU A 125 -1.77 2.31 3.37
C LEU A 125 -0.43 2.18 2.64
N LEU A 126 -0.40 2.53 1.35
CA LEU A 126 0.82 2.59 0.56
C LEU A 126 1.43 3.98 0.70
N GLY A 127 2.35 4.14 1.64
CA GLY A 127 3.05 5.40 1.84
C GLY A 127 4.12 5.65 0.79
N LEU A 128 4.62 6.87 0.71
CA LEU A 128 5.65 7.23 -0.27
C LEU A 128 7.00 6.66 0.12
N GLN A 129 7.54 7.10 1.24
CA GLN A 129 8.85 6.64 1.71
C GLN A 129 8.79 5.15 2.10
N GLY A 130 9.69 4.35 1.57
CA GLY A 130 9.78 2.92 1.87
C GLY A 130 8.82 2.03 1.10
N CYS A 131 7.93 2.59 0.28
CA CYS A 131 6.98 1.83 -0.54
C CYS A 131 6.85 2.42 -1.94
N LEU A 132 6.03 3.45 -2.15
CA LEU A 132 5.75 3.99 -3.48
C LEU A 132 6.98 4.61 -4.15
N GLU A 133 8.00 5.01 -3.40
CA GLU A 133 9.24 5.54 -3.97
C GLU A 133 10.02 4.53 -4.81
N PHE A 134 9.71 3.23 -4.68
CA PHE A 134 10.40 2.16 -5.40
C PHE A 134 9.77 1.80 -6.74
N LEU A 135 8.74 2.51 -7.15
CA LEU A 135 8.05 2.25 -8.42
C LEU A 135 7.67 3.57 -9.11
N ARG A 136 7.37 3.47 -10.39
CA ARG A 136 6.68 4.55 -11.10
C ARG A 136 5.18 4.31 -10.97
N PHE A 137 4.44 5.37 -10.74
CA PHE A 137 2.98 5.29 -10.72
C PHE A 137 2.35 6.57 -11.24
N ALA A 138 1.14 6.43 -11.74
CA ALA A 138 0.31 7.54 -12.18
C ALA A 138 -1.16 7.20 -11.98
N VAL A 139 -1.97 8.23 -11.84
CA VAL A 139 -3.41 8.10 -11.65
C VAL A 139 -4.13 8.88 -12.73
N ASP A 140 -5.07 8.22 -13.40
CA ASP A 140 -6.02 8.89 -14.28
C ASP A 140 -7.39 8.93 -13.61
N PRO A 141 -7.79 10.07 -13.03
CA PRO A 141 -9.10 10.17 -12.40
C PRO A 141 -10.26 10.23 -13.40
N GLY A 142 -9.98 10.48 -14.68
CA GLY A 142 -11.00 10.47 -15.71
C GLY A 142 -11.52 9.07 -16.04
N THR A 143 -10.66 8.07 -15.87
CA THR A 143 -10.99 6.66 -16.14
C THR A 143 -10.88 5.78 -14.89
N ASN A 144 -10.48 6.33 -13.76
CA ASN A 144 -10.23 5.61 -12.51
C ASN A 144 -9.22 4.46 -12.68
N VAL A 145 -8.11 4.77 -13.33
CA VAL A 145 -7.03 3.80 -13.55
C VAL A 145 -5.77 4.21 -12.81
N PHE A 146 -5.18 3.26 -12.11
CA PHE A 146 -3.87 3.36 -11.48
C PHE A 146 -2.86 2.60 -12.33
N TYR A 147 -1.85 3.33 -12.81
CA TYR A 147 -0.75 2.80 -13.61
C TYR A 147 0.48 2.61 -12.73
N PHE A 148 1.22 1.55 -12.96
CA PHE A 148 2.44 1.27 -12.20
C PHE A 148 3.47 0.51 -13.04
N GLY A 149 4.72 0.66 -12.66
CA GLY A 149 5.83 -0.03 -13.30
C GLY A 149 7.13 0.12 -12.51
N PRO A 150 8.16 -0.64 -12.86
CA PRO A 150 9.46 -0.54 -12.21
C PRO A 150 10.15 0.80 -12.53
N LEU A 151 11.05 1.22 -11.63
CA LEU A 151 11.92 2.38 -11.85
C LEU A 151 12.86 2.17 -13.04
#